data_6a5818792848e817a486d84b81f905b4
#
_entry.id   6a5818792848e817a486d84b81f905b4
#
_cell.length_a   1.000
_cell.length_b   1.000
_cell.length_c   1.000
_cell.angle_alpha   90.00
_cell.angle_beta   90.00
_cell.angle_gamma   90.00
#
_symmetry.space_group_name_H-M   'P 1'
#
loop_
_entity.id
_entity.type
_entity.pdbx_description
1 polymer ?
#
loop_
_entity_poly.entity_id
_entity_poly.type
_entity_poly.pdbx_seq_one_letter_code
_entity_poly.pdbx_strand_id
1 'polypeptide(L)'
;MMVGQQKRRQWKRLLSLLLVGFSTTLAVILSLVGLTACSTSTVSGDRVELTLVSFAVTRAAYKEIIPQFAAQWQQEHGQTVVINQSYGGSGSQTRAVIDGLDADVVALALALDVEKLEQSGLIQPGWEQELPNGAIAHTSVAALVPRTGNPKNITNWADLAKADVSVITANPKTSGGARWNFLALWGSVAQAAGTDATALDYTTKVFQNAPVLPRDARESTDVFFKQAQGDVLINYENEVILARLNGQDLPYVVPDINISIENPVAVIDRNVDRHGTRAVAEAFVQYLFTPEAQREFAKVGFRPIEPTVTAEFAEQYPPIQTLFTVQDLGGWDTVQAKFFADGALFDQIQATIGRG
;
A
#
# COMPACT_ATOMS: atom_id res chain seq x y z
N MET A 1 -13.58 73.10 -66.34
CA MET A 1 -12.69 72.13 -65.64
C MET A 1 -12.80 72.22 -64.11
N MET A 2 -13.85 72.74 -63.51
CA MET A 2 -14.03 73.00 -62.07
C MET A 2 -15.08 72.16 -61.37
N VAL A 3 -15.92 71.43 -62.07
CA VAL A 3 -17.05 70.66 -61.47
C VAL A 3 -16.64 69.23 -60.96
N GLY A 4 -15.52 68.76 -61.48
CA GLY A 4 -15.04 67.38 -61.13
C GLY A 4 -14.34 67.24 -59.75
N GLN A 5 -13.73 68.32 -59.24
CA GLN A 5 -12.99 68.26 -57.98
C GLN A 5 -13.86 68.38 -56.73
N GLN A 6 -15.04 69.03 -56.85
CA GLN A 6 -15.94 69.20 -55.70
C GLN A 6 -16.70 67.88 -55.35
N LYS A 7 -17.07 67.08 -56.37
CA LYS A 7 -17.70 65.77 -56.17
C LYS A 7 -16.75 64.73 -55.53
N ARG A 8 -15.45 64.79 -55.88
CA ARG A 8 -14.43 63.90 -55.27
C ARG A 8 -14.14 64.22 -53.77
N ARG A 9 -14.27 65.48 -53.37
CA ARG A 9 -14.08 65.87 -51.95
C ARG A 9 -15.30 65.46 -51.07
N GLN A 10 -16.49 65.52 -51.59
CA GLN A 10 -17.70 65.09 -50.88
C GLN A 10 -17.74 63.55 -50.70
N TRP A 11 -17.33 62.77 -51.69
CA TRP A 11 -17.24 61.32 -51.60
C TRP A 11 -16.17 60.87 -50.60
N LYS A 12 -15.03 61.53 -50.56
CA LYS A 12 -14.00 61.19 -49.54
C LYS A 12 -14.43 61.55 -48.11
N ARG A 13 -15.23 62.58 -47.90
CA ARG A 13 -15.79 62.92 -46.59
C ARG A 13 -16.91 61.96 -46.16
N LEU A 14 -17.74 61.49 -47.05
CA LEU A 14 -18.76 60.45 -46.81
C LEU A 14 -18.13 59.08 -46.52
N LEU A 15 -17.08 58.70 -47.25
CA LEU A 15 -16.35 57.46 -46.97
C LEU A 15 -15.59 57.49 -45.61
N SER A 16 -15.05 58.65 -45.21
CA SER A 16 -14.36 58.78 -43.92
C SER A 16 -15.37 58.75 -42.75
N LEU A 17 -16.56 59.29 -42.90
CA LEU A 17 -17.59 59.24 -41.87
C LEU A 17 -18.21 57.85 -41.74
N LEU A 18 -18.33 57.06 -42.80
CA LEU A 18 -18.79 55.67 -42.78
C LEU A 18 -17.71 54.75 -42.15
N LEU A 19 -16.44 54.98 -42.43
CA LEU A 19 -15.34 54.23 -41.83
C LEU A 19 -15.17 54.51 -40.33
N VAL A 20 -15.38 55.73 -39.84
CA VAL A 20 -15.33 56.08 -38.43
C VAL A 20 -16.54 55.52 -37.68
N GLY A 21 -17.75 55.51 -38.31
CA GLY A 21 -18.97 54.90 -37.71
C GLY A 21 -18.86 53.38 -37.60
N PHE A 22 -18.21 52.70 -38.57
CA PHE A 22 -18.01 51.26 -38.52
C PHE A 22 -16.95 50.81 -37.50
N SER A 23 -15.91 51.64 -37.31
CA SER A 23 -14.87 51.38 -36.29
C SER A 23 -15.41 51.52 -34.87
N THR A 24 -16.29 52.48 -34.57
CA THR A 24 -16.83 52.71 -33.25
C THR A 24 -17.89 51.63 -32.86
N THR A 25 -18.73 51.18 -33.83
CA THR A 25 -19.66 50.09 -33.60
C THR A 25 -18.95 48.75 -33.43
N LEU A 26 -17.87 48.50 -34.17
CA LEU A 26 -17.07 47.26 -34.00
C LEU A 26 -16.33 47.22 -32.65
N ALA A 27 -15.82 48.39 -32.17
CA ALA A 27 -15.18 48.50 -30.86
C ALA A 27 -16.15 48.28 -29.68
N VAL A 28 -17.41 48.72 -29.79
CA VAL A 28 -18.46 48.53 -28.80
C VAL A 28 -18.93 47.06 -28.76
N ILE A 29 -19.05 46.42 -29.95
CA ILE A 29 -19.42 44.97 -30.03
C ILE A 29 -18.27 44.11 -29.49
N LEU A 30 -17.00 44.42 -29.76
CA LEU A 30 -15.87 43.69 -29.14
C LEU A 30 -15.78 43.91 -27.62
N SER A 31 -16.19 45.05 -27.11
CA SER A 31 -16.18 45.33 -25.65
C SER A 31 -17.35 44.59 -24.93
N LEU A 32 -18.48 44.35 -25.59
CA LEU A 32 -19.57 43.57 -25.01
C LEU A 32 -19.33 42.05 -25.11
N VAL A 33 -18.56 41.57 -26.08
CA VAL A 33 -18.17 40.16 -26.16
C VAL A 33 -17.04 39.85 -25.18
N GLY A 34 -16.22 40.81 -24.81
CA GLY A 34 -15.17 40.65 -23.80
C GLY A 34 -15.68 40.58 -22.35
N LEU A 35 -16.91 40.99 -22.06
CA LEU A 35 -17.50 40.95 -20.70
C LEU A 35 -18.35 39.71 -20.41
N THR A 36 -18.59 38.86 -21.43
CA THR A 36 -19.23 37.55 -21.23
C THR A 36 -18.24 36.36 -21.21
N ALA A 37 -16.94 36.62 -21.36
CA ALA A 37 -15.88 35.61 -21.26
C ALA A 37 -15.21 35.55 -19.89
N CYS A 38 -15.78 36.17 -18.87
CA CYS A 38 -15.33 36.05 -17.49
C CYS A 38 -16.44 35.42 -16.66
N SER A 39 -16.63 34.12 -16.77
CA SER A 39 -17.03 33.18 -15.73
C SER A 39 -17.37 31.82 -16.33
N THR A 40 -16.45 31.24 -17.03
CA THR A 40 -16.22 29.80 -16.87
C THR A 40 -14.94 29.69 -16.08
N SER A 41 -15.00 30.03 -14.80
CA SER A 41 -14.30 29.23 -13.80
C SER A 41 -14.82 27.85 -14.07
N THR A 42 -14.12 27.08 -14.87
CA THR A 42 -14.21 25.62 -14.84
C THR A 42 -14.06 25.29 -13.39
N VAL A 43 -15.18 24.93 -12.79
CA VAL A 43 -15.22 24.32 -11.47
C VAL A 43 -14.36 23.08 -11.63
N SER A 44 -13.09 23.21 -11.26
CA SER A 44 -12.18 22.12 -10.96
C SER A 44 -12.67 21.37 -9.71
N GLY A 45 -13.98 21.44 -9.42
CA GLY A 45 -14.62 20.90 -8.26
C GLY A 45 -15.19 19.50 -8.41
N ASP A 46 -15.37 19.01 -9.64
CA ASP A 46 -16.07 17.75 -9.86
C ASP A 46 -15.20 16.52 -9.80
N ARG A 47 -13.88 16.65 -9.78
CA ARG A 47 -12.94 15.52 -9.78
C ARG A 47 -11.73 15.78 -8.91
N VAL A 48 -11.39 14.81 -8.08
CA VAL A 48 -10.16 14.78 -7.28
C VAL A 48 -9.41 13.49 -7.57
N GLU A 49 -8.09 13.58 -7.63
CA GLU A 49 -7.22 12.43 -7.84
C GLU A 49 -6.33 12.23 -6.61
N LEU A 50 -6.27 11.00 -6.12
CA LEU A 50 -5.36 10.55 -5.08
C LEU A 50 -4.39 9.52 -5.65
N THR A 51 -3.23 9.39 -5.03
CA THR A 51 -2.30 8.29 -5.25
C THR A 51 -2.16 7.47 -3.97
N LEU A 52 -2.60 6.20 -4.03
CA LEU A 52 -2.37 5.19 -3.00
C LEU A 52 -1.10 4.41 -3.32
N VAL A 53 -0.15 4.40 -2.40
CA VAL A 53 1.04 3.55 -2.46
C VAL A 53 0.93 2.44 -1.41
N SER A 54 0.94 1.19 -1.84
CA SER A 54 0.71 0.06 -0.93
C SER A 54 1.61 -1.14 -1.22
N PHE A 55 1.68 -2.06 -0.26
CA PHE A 55 2.39 -3.31 -0.48
C PHE A 55 1.57 -4.30 -1.33
N ALA A 56 2.28 -5.21 -2.02
CA ALA A 56 1.74 -5.92 -3.17
C ALA A 56 0.49 -6.77 -2.88
N VAL A 57 0.38 -7.34 -1.68
CA VAL A 57 -0.67 -8.30 -1.35
C VAL A 57 -2.04 -7.67 -1.10
N THR A 58 -2.11 -6.35 -0.86
CA THR A 58 -3.37 -5.62 -0.62
C THR A 58 -4.17 -5.34 -1.89
N ARG A 59 -3.55 -5.50 -3.07
CA ARG A 59 -4.18 -5.13 -4.36
C ARG A 59 -5.59 -5.69 -4.52
N ALA A 60 -5.83 -6.93 -4.09
CA ALA A 60 -7.12 -7.58 -4.25
C ALA A 60 -8.22 -6.90 -3.41
N ALA A 61 -7.90 -6.50 -2.16
CA ALA A 61 -8.82 -5.77 -1.30
C ALA A 61 -9.12 -4.36 -1.85
N TYR A 62 -8.09 -3.59 -2.19
CA TYR A 62 -8.28 -2.23 -2.69
C TYR A 62 -9.01 -2.17 -4.03
N LYS A 63 -8.94 -3.20 -4.84
CA LYS A 63 -9.72 -3.31 -6.08
C LYS A 63 -11.23 -3.22 -5.82
N GLU A 64 -11.68 -3.77 -4.69
CA GLU A 64 -13.10 -3.76 -4.30
C GLU A 64 -13.45 -2.55 -3.40
N ILE A 65 -12.54 -2.14 -2.51
CA ILE A 65 -12.74 -1.03 -1.56
C ILE A 65 -12.80 0.32 -2.27
N ILE A 66 -11.87 0.60 -3.19
CA ILE A 66 -11.76 1.92 -3.85
C ILE A 66 -13.03 2.31 -4.60
N PRO A 67 -13.67 1.45 -5.41
CA PRO A 67 -14.93 1.80 -6.07
C PRO A 67 -16.07 2.08 -5.09
N GLN A 68 -16.13 1.38 -3.96
CA GLN A 68 -17.15 1.59 -2.94
C GLN A 68 -16.98 2.97 -2.28
N PHE A 69 -15.76 3.30 -1.85
CA PHE A 69 -15.44 4.62 -1.32
C PHE A 69 -15.76 5.74 -2.34
N ALA A 70 -15.31 5.58 -3.58
CA ALA A 70 -15.53 6.59 -4.61
C ALA A 70 -17.03 6.82 -4.89
N ALA A 71 -17.85 5.76 -4.88
CA ALA A 71 -19.29 5.86 -5.04
C ALA A 71 -19.96 6.58 -3.85
N GLN A 72 -19.55 6.26 -2.62
CA GLN A 72 -20.04 6.92 -1.41
C GLN A 72 -19.66 8.41 -1.44
N TRP A 73 -18.40 8.74 -1.70
CA TRP A 73 -17.94 10.13 -1.78
C TRP A 73 -18.69 10.94 -2.83
N GLN A 74 -18.92 10.34 -4.01
CA GLN A 74 -19.70 10.98 -5.06
C GLN A 74 -21.13 11.26 -4.62
N GLN A 75 -21.75 10.34 -3.88
CA GLN A 75 -23.12 10.50 -3.38
C GLN A 75 -23.19 11.61 -2.31
N GLU A 76 -22.21 11.69 -1.42
CA GLU A 76 -22.20 12.62 -0.29
C GLU A 76 -21.74 14.02 -0.66
N HIS A 77 -20.76 14.13 -1.57
CA HIS A 77 -20.08 15.38 -1.89
C HIS A 77 -20.27 15.85 -3.35
N GLY A 78 -20.89 15.03 -4.22
CA GLY A 78 -21.04 15.37 -5.64
C GLY A 78 -19.73 15.37 -6.43
N GLN A 79 -18.63 14.88 -5.83
CA GLN A 79 -17.27 14.94 -6.39
C GLN A 79 -16.79 13.55 -6.80
N THR A 80 -16.30 13.42 -8.02
CA THR A 80 -15.70 12.18 -8.52
C THR A 80 -14.30 11.98 -7.96
N VAL A 81 -14.05 10.83 -7.31
CA VAL A 81 -12.73 10.44 -6.81
C VAL A 81 -12.09 9.42 -7.73
N VAL A 82 -10.83 9.65 -8.10
CA VAL A 82 -9.98 8.68 -8.79
C VAL A 82 -8.77 8.37 -7.93
N ILE A 83 -8.55 7.10 -7.59
CA ILE A 83 -7.39 6.69 -6.81
C ILE A 83 -6.44 5.90 -7.70
N ASN A 84 -5.32 6.53 -8.07
CA ASN A 84 -4.19 5.90 -8.73
C ASN A 84 -3.49 4.98 -7.73
N GLN A 85 -2.95 3.85 -8.18
CA GLN A 85 -2.44 2.83 -7.28
C GLN A 85 -1.04 2.37 -7.68
N SER A 86 -0.11 2.32 -6.72
CA SER A 86 1.21 1.72 -6.87
C SER A 86 1.40 0.59 -5.86
N TYR A 87 1.93 -0.56 -6.32
CA TYR A 87 2.10 -1.76 -5.51
C TYR A 87 3.47 -2.39 -5.69
N GLY A 88 4.09 -2.79 -4.58
CA GLY A 88 5.39 -3.47 -4.57
C GLY A 88 5.76 -3.96 -3.17
N GLY A 89 7.02 -4.31 -2.94
CA GLY A 89 7.51 -4.57 -1.60
C GLY A 89 7.44 -3.31 -0.73
N SER A 90 6.94 -3.42 0.51
CA SER A 90 6.68 -2.28 1.40
C SER A 90 7.91 -1.36 1.54
N GLY A 91 9.09 -1.92 1.87
CA GLY A 91 10.31 -1.13 1.98
C GLY A 91 10.78 -0.50 0.65
N SER A 92 10.42 -1.10 -0.50
CA SER A 92 10.68 -0.51 -1.83
C SER A 92 9.73 0.63 -2.12
N GLN A 93 8.46 0.50 -1.74
CA GLN A 93 7.46 1.56 -1.86
C GLN A 93 7.79 2.75 -0.96
N THR A 94 8.20 2.50 0.28
CA THR A 94 8.67 3.55 1.20
C THR A 94 9.80 4.36 0.59
N ARG A 95 10.84 3.68 0.06
CA ARG A 95 11.95 4.37 -0.62
C ARG A 95 11.47 5.17 -1.84
N ALA A 96 10.58 4.60 -2.66
CA ALA A 96 10.05 5.29 -3.82
C ALA A 96 9.32 6.59 -3.43
N VAL A 97 8.55 6.59 -2.33
CA VAL A 97 7.87 7.81 -1.82
C VAL A 97 8.89 8.83 -1.31
N ILE A 98 9.92 8.40 -0.55
CA ILE A 98 11.01 9.27 -0.10
C ILE A 98 11.76 9.88 -1.31
N ASP A 99 11.98 9.10 -2.36
CA ASP A 99 12.66 9.50 -3.59
C ASP A 99 11.77 10.32 -4.54
N GLY A 100 10.51 10.59 -4.17
CA GLY A 100 9.63 11.52 -4.89
C GLY A 100 8.44 10.89 -5.63
N LEU A 101 8.11 9.62 -5.39
CA LEU A 101 6.82 9.07 -5.81
C LEU A 101 5.70 9.81 -5.06
N ASP A 102 4.87 10.50 -5.84
CA ASP A 102 3.90 11.47 -5.34
C ASP A 102 2.64 10.80 -4.77
N ALA A 103 2.76 10.24 -3.56
CA ALA A 103 1.68 9.55 -2.86
C ALA A 103 0.89 10.51 -1.97
N ASP A 104 -0.44 10.36 -1.93
CA ASP A 104 -1.33 11.01 -0.96
C ASP A 104 -1.59 10.11 0.26
N VAL A 105 -1.66 8.81 0.04
CA VAL A 105 -1.91 7.80 1.06
C VAL A 105 -0.93 6.66 0.91
N VAL A 106 -0.42 6.19 2.04
CA VAL A 106 0.35 4.96 2.13
C VAL A 106 -0.39 3.92 2.95
N ALA A 107 -0.37 2.67 2.49
CA ALA A 107 -0.84 1.50 3.24
C ALA A 107 0.28 0.46 3.18
N LEU A 108 1.08 0.39 4.24
CA LEU A 108 2.35 -0.33 4.25
C LEU A 108 2.28 -1.60 5.09
N ALA A 109 3.28 -2.47 4.95
CA ALA A 109 3.28 -3.75 5.62
C ALA A 109 3.63 -3.67 7.11
N LEU A 110 4.29 -2.58 7.56
CA LEU A 110 4.75 -2.42 8.95
C LEU A 110 4.91 -0.93 9.31
N ALA A 111 4.73 -0.61 10.59
CA ALA A 111 4.82 0.76 11.12
C ALA A 111 6.20 1.39 10.87
N LEU A 112 7.27 0.62 11.00
CA LEU A 112 8.64 1.09 10.70
C LEU A 112 8.76 1.74 9.31
N ASP A 113 8.01 1.28 8.31
CA ASP A 113 8.06 1.85 6.97
C ASP A 113 7.30 3.20 6.90
N VAL A 114 6.27 3.40 7.73
CA VAL A 114 5.58 4.70 7.91
C VAL A 114 6.46 5.65 8.74
N GLU A 115 7.08 5.18 9.81
CA GLU A 115 8.03 5.95 10.64
C GLU A 115 9.18 6.56 9.81
N LYS A 116 9.68 5.84 8.78
CA LYS A 116 10.68 6.39 7.85
C LYS A 116 10.16 7.55 7.01
N LEU A 117 8.87 7.53 6.64
CA LEU A 117 8.23 8.65 5.95
C LEU A 117 8.06 9.85 6.90
N GLU A 118 7.72 9.60 8.16
CA GLU A 118 7.71 10.62 9.22
C GLU A 118 9.11 11.23 9.40
N GLN A 119 10.13 10.41 9.57
CA GLN A 119 11.53 10.85 9.71
C GLN A 119 12.02 11.65 8.49
N SER A 120 11.48 11.39 7.29
CA SER A 120 11.77 12.17 6.08
C SER A 120 10.98 13.48 5.98
N GLY A 121 10.10 13.77 6.94
CA GLY A 121 9.24 14.97 6.97
C GLY A 121 8.10 14.96 5.95
N LEU A 122 7.69 13.79 5.50
CA LEU A 122 6.54 13.60 4.60
C LEU A 122 5.23 13.40 5.35
N ILE A 123 5.29 12.78 6.54
CA ILE A 123 4.17 12.55 7.46
C ILE A 123 4.49 13.32 8.76
N GLN A 124 3.48 13.87 9.40
CA GLN A 124 3.63 14.54 10.69
C GLN A 124 3.71 13.51 11.84
N PRO A 125 4.40 13.81 12.96
CA PRO A 125 4.41 12.96 14.13
C PRO A 125 3.01 12.76 14.72
N GLY A 126 2.72 11.53 15.15
CA GLY A 126 1.46 11.18 15.79
C GLY A 126 0.43 10.56 14.85
N TRP A 127 0.82 10.17 13.65
CA TRP A 127 -0.04 9.53 12.66
C TRP A 127 -0.79 8.29 13.19
N GLU A 128 -0.21 7.55 14.16
CA GLU A 128 -0.87 6.40 14.78
C GLU A 128 -2.12 6.77 15.57
N GLN A 129 -2.23 8.05 15.99
CA GLN A 129 -3.33 8.55 16.80
C GLN A 129 -4.47 9.16 15.96
N GLU A 130 -4.25 9.34 14.67
CA GLU A 130 -5.24 9.95 13.76
C GLU A 130 -6.37 8.99 13.38
N LEU A 131 -6.11 7.68 13.50
CA LEU A 131 -7.02 6.62 13.07
C LEU A 131 -7.26 5.60 14.19
N PRO A 132 -8.36 4.84 14.13
CA PRO A 132 -8.61 3.77 15.09
C PRO A 132 -7.48 2.72 15.12
N ASN A 133 -7.37 2.01 16.26
CA ASN A 133 -6.46 0.89 16.43
C ASN A 133 -4.98 1.21 16.10
N GLY A 134 -4.52 2.42 16.42
CA GLY A 134 -3.15 2.81 16.12
C GLY A 134 -2.84 2.90 14.62
N ALA A 135 -3.84 3.31 13.82
CA ALA A 135 -3.78 3.35 12.36
C ALA A 135 -3.55 1.99 11.68
N ILE A 136 -3.73 0.88 12.40
CA ILE A 136 -3.65 -0.48 11.83
C ILE A 136 -4.98 -0.81 11.16
N ALA A 137 -5.00 -0.84 9.84
CA ALA A 137 -6.22 -1.04 9.06
C ALA A 137 -6.69 -2.51 9.01
N HIS A 138 -5.80 -3.45 9.09
CA HIS A 138 -6.08 -4.90 9.14
C HIS A 138 -4.86 -5.65 9.66
N THR A 139 -5.05 -6.91 10.03
CA THR A 139 -3.98 -7.78 10.49
C THR A 139 -3.86 -9.04 9.64
N SER A 140 -2.80 -9.78 9.85
CA SER A 140 -2.59 -11.12 9.29
C SER A 140 -1.65 -11.91 10.22
N VAL A 141 -1.32 -13.13 9.84
CA VAL A 141 -0.29 -13.96 10.47
C VAL A 141 0.55 -14.65 9.42
N ALA A 142 1.68 -15.22 9.79
CA ALA A 142 2.48 -16.03 8.90
C ALA A 142 1.89 -17.43 8.75
N ALA A 143 1.87 -17.93 7.52
CA ALA A 143 1.42 -19.27 7.18
C ALA A 143 2.50 -20.06 6.46
N LEU A 144 2.50 -21.38 6.67
CA LEU A 144 3.35 -22.34 5.97
C LEU A 144 2.51 -23.05 4.92
N VAL A 145 2.91 -23.00 3.68
CA VAL A 145 2.23 -23.62 2.55
C VAL A 145 3.10 -24.74 1.99
N PRO A 146 2.92 -26.00 2.42
CA PRO A 146 3.62 -27.12 1.82
C PRO A 146 3.06 -27.47 0.44
N ARG A 147 3.80 -28.25 -0.33
CA ARG A 147 3.33 -28.83 -1.59
C ARG A 147 2.13 -29.76 -1.34
N THR A 148 1.32 -29.95 -2.37
CA THR A 148 0.18 -30.90 -2.35
C THR A 148 0.61 -32.25 -1.79
N GLY A 149 -0.18 -32.77 -0.84
CA GLY A 149 0.12 -34.01 -0.14
C GLY A 149 1.20 -33.91 0.93
N ASN A 150 1.78 -32.72 1.14
CA ASN A 150 2.78 -32.41 2.18
C ASN A 150 3.90 -33.47 2.29
N PRO A 151 4.67 -33.74 1.21
CA PRO A 151 5.64 -34.85 1.18
C PRO A 151 6.79 -34.69 2.17
N LYS A 152 7.04 -33.48 2.68
CA LYS A 152 8.07 -33.16 3.68
C LYS A 152 7.54 -33.14 5.11
N ASN A 153 6.26 -33.45 5.33
CA ASN A 153 5.61 -33.41 6.64
C ASN A 153 5.87 -32.07 7.36
N ILE A 154 5.55 -30.96 6.68
CA ILE A 154 5.64 -29.61 7.26
C ILE A 154 4.38 -29.37 8.09
N THR A 155 4.54 -29.26 9.41
CA THR A 155 3.43 -29.08 10.37
C THR A 155 3.67 -27.91 11.32
N ASN A 156 4.92 -27.45 11.45
CA ASN A 156 5.30 -26.36 12.33
C ASN A 156 6.61 -25.70 11.88
N TRP A 157 7.01 -24.66 12.60
CA TRP A 157 8.22 -23.89 12.33
C TRP A 157 9.49 -24.75 12.30
N ALA A 158 9.64 -25.72 13.22
CA ALA A 158 10.86 -26.54 13.35
C ALA A 158 11.15 -27.38 12.10
N ASP A 159 10.10 -27.72 11.32
CA ASP A 159 10.24 -28.52 10.11
C ASP A 159 11.00 -27.77 8.99
N LEU A 160 11.04 -26.44 9.03
CA LEU A 160 11.73 -25.62 8.03
C LEU A 160 13.26 -25.72 8.11
N ALA A 161 13.81 -26.15 9.27
CA ALA A 161 15.24 -26.34 9.47
C ALA A 161 15.73 -27.73 9.08
N LYS A 162 14.86 -28.62 8.57
CA LYS A 162 15.27 -29.95 8.03
C LYS A 162 16.15 -29.75 6.81
N ALA A 163 17.27 -30.47 6.71
CA ALA A 163 18.26 -30.28 5.64
C ALA A 163 17.75 -30.58 4.22
N ASP A 164 16.66 -31.35 4.10
CA ASP A 164 16.05 -31.74 2.82
C ASP A 164 14.82 -30.91 2.45
N VAL A 165 14.59 -29.78 3.13
CA VAL A 165 13.46 -28.86 2.90
C VAL A 165 13.96 -27.63 2.18
N SER A 166 13.36 -27.29 1.03
CA SER A 166 13.59 -26.04 0.30
C SER A 166 12.49 -25.03 0.63
N VAL A 167 12.88 -23.90 1.22
CA VAL A 167 11.98 -22.84 1.68
C VAL A 167 11.93 -21.70 0.66
N ILE A 168 10.74 -21.18 0.40
CA ILE A 168 10.54 -19.90 -0.31
C ILE A 168 10.03 -18.87 0.70
N THR A 169 10.72 -17.74 0.78
CA THR A 169 10.31 -16.54 1.52
C THR A 169 10.90 -15.30 0.86
N ALA A 170 10.26 -14.14 1.01
CA ALA A 170 10.75 -12.92 0.38
C ALA A 170 12.02 -12.36 1.07
N ASN A 171 12.64 -11.36 0.43
CA ASN A 171 13.85 -10.70 0.94
C ASN A 171 13.50 -9.61 1.99
N PRO A 172 13.96 -9.69 3.24
CA PRO A 172 13.74 -8.69 4.29
C PRO A 172 14.30 -7.28 3.98
N LYS A 173 15.22 -7.15 3.02
CA LYS A 173 15.73 -5.83 2.60
C LYS A 173 14.76 -5.05 1.69
N THR A 174 13.78 -5.73 1.08
CA THR A 174 12.83 -5.13 0.13
C THR A 174 11.37 -5.31 0.52
N SER A 175 11.07 -6.36 1.27
CA SER A 175 9.72 -6.80 1.62
C SER A 175 9.44 -6.68 3.12
N GLY A 176 8.38 -5.93 3.47
CA GLY A 176 7.86 -5.92 4.83
C GLY A 176 7.34 -7.29 5.27
N GLY A 177 6.68 -8.03 4.35
CA GLY A 177 6.23 -9.40 4.62
C GLY A 177 7.38 -10.34 4.99
N ALA A 178 8.53 -10.19 4.35
CA ALA A 178 9.70 -10.99 4.70
C ALA A 178 10.26 -10.65 6.08
N ARG A 179 10.14 -9.38 6.53
CA ARG A 179 10.50 -9.00 7.90
C ARG A 179 9.57 -9.67 8.91
N TRP A 180 8.28 -9.69 8.64
CA TRP A 180 7.32 -10.42 9.47
C TRP A 180 7.63 -11.91 9.50
N ASN A 181 7.94 -12.55 8.37
CA ASN A 181 8.33 -13.95 8.30
C ASN A 181 9.60 -14.23 9.11
N PHE A 182 10.62 -13.34 9.02
CA PHE A 182 11.83 -13.42 9.82
C PHE A 182 11.54 -13.35 11.31
N LEU A 183 10.69 -12.39 11.72
CA LEU A 183 10.29 -12.20 13.11
C LEU A 183 9.45 -13.38 13.62
N ALA A 184 8.60 -13.98 12.78
CA ALA A 184 7.85 -15.19 13.12
C ALA A 184 8.81 -16.36 13.38
N LEU A 185 9.82 -16.56 12.53
CA LEU A 185 10.84 -17.59 12.73
C LEU A 185 11.62 -17.37 14.03
N TRP A 186 12.14 -16.17 14.24
CA TRP A 186 12.88 -15.82 15.47
C TRP A 186 12.01 -15.94 16.71
N GLY A 187 10.81 -15.35 16.67
CA GLY A 187 9.88 -15.32 17.78
C GLY A 187 9.34 -16.72 18.14
N SER A 188 9.21 -17.63 17.17
CA SER A 188 8.80 -19.00 17.45
C SER A 188 9.73 -19.72 18.41
N VAL A 189 11.03 -19.40 18.39
CA VAL A 189 12.02 -19.92 19.33
C VAL A 189 12.02 -19.12 20.63
N ALA A 190 12.02 -17.79 20.54
CA ALA A 190 12.08 -16.92 21.71
C ALA A 190 10.85 -17.10 22.64
N GLN A 191 9.64 -17.19 22.07
CA GLN A 191 8.40 -17.41 22.83
C GLN A 191 8.27 -18.83 23.37
N ALA A 192 9.01 -19.80 22.83
CA ALA A 192 9.14 -21.16 23.36
C ALA A 192 10.26 -21.30 24.41
N ALA A 193 10.61 -20.21 25.11
CA ALA A 193 11.68 -20.13 26.10
C ALA A 193 13.10 -20.44 25.55
N GLY A 194 13.32 -20.25 24.26
CA GLY A 194 14.64 -20.32 23.62
C GLY A 194 15.47 -19.08 23.90
N THR A 195 16.77 -19.17 23.64
CA THR A 195 17.72 -18.07 23.75
C THR A 195 17.95 -17.40 22.40
N ASP A 196 18.52 -16.19 22.39
CA ASP A 196 18.96 -15.52 21.15
C ASP A 196 19.92 -16.40 20.33
N ALA A 197 20.80 -17.17 20.99
CA ALA A 197 21.72 -18.08 20.29
C ALA A 197 20.98 -19.24 19.59
N THR A 198 19.97 -19.82 20.23
CA THR A 198 19.16 -20.88 19.62
C THR A 198 18.25 -20.33 18.51
N ALA A 199 17.72 -19.13 18.67
CA ALA A 199 16.95 -18.45 17.65
C ALA A 199 17.80 -18.09 16.41
N LEU A 200 19.04 -17.64 16.62
CA LEU A 200 19.98 -17.36 15.54
C LEU A 200 20.37 -18.63 14.77
N ASP A 201 20.73 -19.71 15.47
CA ASP A 201 21.06 -21.01 14.84
C ASP A 201 19.88 -21.53 14.00
N TYR A 202 18.68 -21.53 14.58
CA TYR A 202 17.46 -21.96 13.89
C TYR A 202 17.17 -21.10 12.65
N THR A 203 17.15 -19.77 12.80
CA THR A 203 16.85 -18.85 11.70
C THR A 203 17.91 -18.98 10.59
N THR A 204 19.18 -19.14 10.94
CA THR A 204 20.27 -19.37 9.98
C THR A 204 20.01 -20.64 9.17
N LYS A 205 19.64 -21.76 9.81
CA LYS A 205 19.29 -23.02 9.11
C LYS A 205 18.13 -22.85 8.14
N VAL A 206 17.08 -22.13 8.54
CA VAL A 206 15.95 -21.85 7.66
C VAL A 206 16.38 -21.02 6.44
N PHE A 207 17.21 -19.99 6.63
CA PHE A 207 17.72 -19.19 5.49
C PHE A 207 18.75 -19.94 4.64
N GLN A 208 19.49 -20.90 5.18
CA GLN A 208 20.30 -21.86 4.37
C GLN A 208 19.41 -22.66 3.42
N ASN A 209 18.23 -23.05 3.89
CA ASN A 209 17.22 -23.78 3.12
C ASN A 209 16.41 -22.90 2.15
N ALA A 210 16.58 -21.56 2.16
CA ALA A 210 15.88 -20.63 1.28
C ALA A 210 16.79 -20.16 0.14
N PRO A 211 16.96 -20.92 -0.96
CA PRO A 211 17.93 -20.62 -2.02
C PRO A 211 17.62 -19.35 -2.80
N VAL A 212 16.35 -18.95 -2.84
CA VAL A 212 15.85 -17.77 -3.55
C VAL A 212 15.08 -16.90 -2.57
N LEU A 213 15.35 -15.61 -2.61
CA LEU A 213 14.63 -14.58 -1.82
C LEU A 213 13.96 -13.61 -2.79
N PRO A 214 12.71 -13.86 -3.23
CA PRO A 214 11.95 -12.96 -4.09
C PRO A 214 11.82 -11.55 -3.47
N ARG A 215 11.60 -10.54 -4.30
CA ARG A 215 11.60 -9.13 -3.86
C ARG A 215 10.44 -8.77 -2.91
N ASP A 216 9.32 -9.51 -3.00
CA ASP A 216 8.15 -9.29 -2.16
C ASP A 216 7.31 -10.57 -1.97
N ALA A 217 6.31 -10.50 -1.10
CA ALA A 217 5.44 -11.62 -0.74
C ALA A 217 4.63 -12.15 -1.94
N ARG A 218 4.18 -11.27 -2.85
CA ARG A 218 3.43 -11.67 -4.04
C ARG A 218 4.33 -12.42 -5.02
N GLU A 219 5.54 -11.94 -5.26
CA GLU A 219 6.50 -12.65 -6.09
C GLU A 219 6.90 -14.00 -5.49
N SER A 220 6.99 -14.13 -4.15
CA SER A 220 7.20 -15.41 -3.47
C SER A 220 6.06 -16.39 -3.77
N THR A 221 4.81 -15.93 -3.76
CA THR A 221 3.65 -16.71 -4.18
C THR A 221 3.81 -17.18 -5.63
N ASP A 222 4.20 -16.30 -6.54
CA ASP A 222 4.39 -16.62 -7.95
C ASP A 222 5.53 -17.62 -8.18
N VAL A 223 6.67 -17.48 -7.48
CA VAL A 223 7.80 -18.42 -7.52
C VAL A 223 7.36 -19.80 -7.05
N PHE A 224 6.63 -19.86 -5.96
CA PHE A 224 6.14 -21.12 -5.42
C PHE A 224 5.09 -21.75 -6.34
N PHE A 225 4.00 -21.05 -6.67
CA PHE A 225 2.88 -21.65 -7.40
C PHE A 225 3.12 -21.79 -8.90
N LYS A 226 3.62 -20.75 -9.58
CA LYS A 226 3.76 -20.72 -11.05
C LYS A 226 5.05 -21.32 -11.54
N GLN A 227 6.15 -21.15 -10.78
CA GLN A 227 7.46 -21.69 -11.15
C GLN A 227 7.77 -23.03 -10.47
N ALA A 228 6.87 -23.49 -9.59
CA ALA A 228 6.96 -24.76 -8.86
C ALA A 228 8.28 -24.95 -8.07
N GLN A 229 8.86 -23.85 -7.55
CA GLN A 229 10.10 -23.89 -6.76
C GLN A 229 9.80 -24.05 -5.27
N GLY A 230 10.71 -24.70 -4.52
CA GLY A 230 10.63 -24.94 -3.08
C GLY A 230 9.65 -26.03 -2.67
N ASP A 231 9.80 -26.51 -1.46
CA ASP A 231 8.93 -27.53 -0.82
C ASP A 231 7.86 -26.86 0.05
N VAL A 232 8.16 -25.69 0.60
CA VAL A 232 7.29 -24.89 1.45
C VAL A 232 7.47 -23.40 1.19
N LEU A 233 6.36 -22.67 1.17
CA LEU A 233 6.32 -21.22 1.13
C LEU A 233 5.97 -20.69 2.53
N ILE A 234 6.73 -19.72 3.02
CA ILE A 234 6.34 -18.88 4.16
C ILE A 234 5.75 -17.59 3.60
N ASN A 235 4.49 -17.31 3.89
CA ASN A 235 3.85 -16.09 3.45
C ASN A 235 2.74 -15.66 4.42
N TYR A 236 2.09 -14.55 4.12
CA TYR A 236 0.88 -14.13 4.81
C TYR A 236 -0.25 -15.17 4.65
N GLU A 237 -1.05 -15.36 5.70
CA GLU A 237 -2.26 -16.17 5.63
C GLU A 237 -3.23 -15.68 4.54
N ASN A 238 -3.40 -14.38 4.38
CA ASN A 238 -4.28 -13.83 3.34
C ASN A 238 -3.83 -14.19 1.90
N GLU A 239 -2.53 -14.33 1.63
CA GLU A 239 -2.03 -14.79 0.32
C GLU A 239 -2.50 -16.23 0.02
N VAL A 240 -2.52 -17.07 1.03
CA VAL A 240 -2.97 -18.47 0.89
C VAL A 240 -4.48 -18.54 0.69
N ILE A 241 -5.23 -17.79 1.48
CA ILE A 241 -6.70 -17.72 1.34
C ILE A 241 -7.07 -17.18 -0.05
N LEU A 242 -6.41 -16.11 -0.50
CA LEU A 242 -6.62 -15.54 -1.83
C LEU A 242 -6.24 -16.54 -2.95
N ALA A 243 -5.15 -17.29 -2.80
CA ALA A 243 -4.78 -18.34 -3.74
C ALA A 243 -5.85 -19.44 -3.83
N ARG A 244 -6.42 -19.85 -2.71
CA ARG A 244 -7.54 -20.80 -2.68
C ARG A 244 -8.78 -20.26 -3.37
N LEU A 245 -9.15 -19.01 -3.14
CA LEU A 245 -10.26 -18.34 -3.85
C LEU A 245 -10.05 -18.31 -5.37
N ASN A 246 -8.79 -18.29 -5.82
CA ASN A 246 -8.40 -18.36 -7.21
C ASN A 246 -8.20 -19.81 -7.74
N GLY A 247 -8.66 -20.82 -7.00
CA GLY A 247 -8.65 -22.22 -7.42
C GLY A 247 -7.35 -22.99 -7.14
N GLN A 248 -6.46 -22.41 -6.32
CA GLN A 248 -5.24 -23.09 -5.86
C GLN A 248 -5.55 -23.82 -4.53
N ASP A 249 -5.98 -25.07 -4.59
CA ASP A 249 -6.28 -25.84 -3.38
C ASP A 249 -5.00 -26.49 -2.82
N LEU A 250 -4.28 -25.72 -1.99
CA LEU A 250 -3.10 -26.19 -1.27
C LEU A 250 -3.38 -26.24 0.24
N PRO A 251 -2.86 -27.26 0.94
CA PRO A 251 -2.87 -27.25 2.39
C PRO A 251 -2.02 -26.07 2.89
N TYR A 252 -2.42 -25.51 4.02
CA TYR A 252 -1.56 -24.57 4.74
C TYR A 252 -1.67 -24.82 6.24
N VAL A 253 -0.65 -24.40 6.95
CA VAL A 253 -0.53 -24.50 8.38
C VAL A 253 -0.33 -23.10 8.94
N VAL A 254 -1.13 -22.73 9.94
CA VAL A 254 -0.83 -21.59 10.81
C VAL A 254 -0.25 -22.16 12.09
N PRO A 255 1.07 -21.96 12.35
CA PRO A 255 1.70 -22.51 13.54
C PRO A 255 1.15 -21.91 14.84
N ASP A 256 1.14 -22.69 15.91
CA ASP A 256 0.58 -22.32 17.22
C ASP A 256 1.25 -21.11 17.89
N ILE A 257 2.54 -20.90 17.63
CA ILE A 257 3.25 -19.66 18.01
C ILE A 257 3.41 -18.83 16.76
N ASN A 258 2.83 -17.63 16.73
CA ASN A 258 2.84 -16.77 15.54
C ASN A 258 2.91 -15.29 15.92
N ILE A 259 3.26 -14.45 14.97
CA ILE A 259 3.32 -13.01 15.13
C ILE A 259 2.04 -12.35 14.59
N SER A 260 1.52 -11.37 15.33
CA SER A 260 0.51 -10.44 14.83
C SER A 260 1.15 -9.56 13.77
N ILE A 261 0.76 -9.73 12.53
CA ILE A 261 1.17 -8.89 11.42
C ILE A 261 0.21 -7.71 11.34
N GLU A 262 0.69 -6.54 11.70
CA GLU A 262 -0.08 -5.30 11.81
C GLU A 262 0.24 -4.39 10.63
N ASN A 263 -0.78 -4.05 9.84
CA ASN A 263 -0.62 -3.31 8.60
C ASN A 263 -1.18 -1.88 8.73
N PRO A 264 -0.31 -0.88 8.83
CA PRO A 264 -0.70 0.51 9.01
C PRO A 264 -1.11 1.20 7.71
N VAL A 265 -1.91 2.26 7.88
CA VAL A 265 -2.25 3.23 6.85
C VAL A 265 -2.01 4.64 7.37
N ALA A 266 -1.53 5.53 6.51
CA ALA A 266 -1.32 6.93 6.86
C ALA A 266 -1.51 7.85 5.65
N VAL A 267 -1.86 9.11 5.93
CA VAL A 267 -1.87 10.20 4.95
C VAL A 267 -0.47 10.77 4.83
N ILE A 268 -0.05 11.13 3.62
CA ILE A 268 1.20 11.85 3.37
C ILE A 268 0.92 13.35 3.45
N ASP A 269 1.05 13.91 4.65
CA ASP A 269 0.67 15.29 4.97
C ASP A 269 1.19 16.32 3.98
N ARG A 270 2.49 16.26 3.69
CA ARG A 270 3.16 17.18 2.77
C ARG A 270 2.54 17.18 1.37
N ASN A 271 2.11 16.01 0.91
CA ASN A 271 1.59 15.87 -0.45
C ASN A 271 0.11 16.28 -0.52
N VAL A 272 -0.71 15.82 0.42
CA VAL A 272 -2.13 16.18 0.43
C VAL A 272 -2.36 17.68 0.62
N ASP A 273 -1.49 18.36 1.38
CA ASP A 273 -1.53 19.83 1.53
C ASP A 273 -1.17 20.54 0.22
N ARG A 274 -0.14 20.05 -0.47
CA ARG A 274 0.27 20.59 -1.78
C ARG A 274 -0.77 20.35 -2.87
N HIS A 275 -1.44 19.19 -2.86
CA HIS A 275 -2.45 18.81 -3.86
C HIS A 275 -3.83 19.39 -3.53
N GLY A 276 -4.07 19.82 -2.28
CA GLY A 276 -5.41 20.19 -1.80
C GLY A 276 -6.36 19.00 -1.69
N THR A 277 -5.82 17.80 -1.45
CA THR A 277 -6.56 16.52 -1.40
C THR A 277 -6.81 16.01 0.01
N ARG A 278 -6.39 16.75 1.05
CA ARG A 278 -6.43 16.33 2.46
C ARG A 278 -7.78 15.74 2.87
N ALA A 279 -8.87 16.47 2.63
CA ALA A 279 -10.18 16.04 3.08
C ALA A 279 -10.61 14.67 2.52
N VAL A 280 -10.35 14.43 1.24
CA VAL A 280 -10.70 13.16 0.60
C VAL A 280 -9.70 12.05 0.98
N ALA A 281 -8.44 12.36 1.20
CA ALA A 281 -7.43 11.40 1.65
C ALA A 281 -7.73 10.92 3.08
N GLU A 282 -8.03 11.84 4.00
CA GLU A 282 -8.44 11.53 5.38
C GLU A 282 -9.74 10.71 5.41
N ALA A 283 -10.73 11.08 4.59
CA ALA A 283 -11.97 10.30 4.50
C ALA A 283 -11.71 8.89 3.93
N PHE A 284 -10.81 8.75 2.96
CA PHE A 284 -10.45 7.44 2.42
C PHE A 284 -9.79 6.54 3.47
N VAL A 285 -8.81 7.05 4.22
CA VAL A 285 -8.16 6.24 5.25
C VAL A 285 -9.11 5.91 6.40
N GLN A 286 -10.03 6.81 6.77
CA GLN A 286 -11.08 6.52 7.75
C GLN A 286 -12.07 5.46 7.23
N TYR A 287 -12.41 5.49 5.95
CA TYR A 287 -13.30 4.50 5.33
C TYR A 287 -12.75 3.07 5.48
N LEU A 288 -11.44 2.87 5.50
CA LEU A 288 -10.82 1.54 5.66
C LEU A 288 -11.19 0.86 6.99
N PHE A 289 -11.65 1.62 7.99
CA PHE A 289 -12.07 1.12 9.30
C PHE A 289 -13.58 0.86 9.39
N THR A 290 -14.34 1.16 8.34
CA THR A 290 -15.78 0.85 8.29
C THR A 290 -16.04 -0.63 8.13
N PRO A 291 -17.21 -1.15 8.60
CA PRO A 291 -17.57 -2.55 8.38
C PRO A 291 -17.57 -2.98 6.91
N GLU A 292 -17.90 -2.06 5.99
CA GLU A 292 -17.91 -2.30 4.55
C GLU A 292 -16.50 -2.62 4.04
N ALA A 293 -15.53 -1.76 4.30
CA ALA A 293 -14.14 -1.97 3.90
C ALA A 293 -13.50 -3.17 4.60
N GLN A 294 -13.81 -3.36 5.88
CA GLN A 294 -13.30 -4.48 6.67
C GLN A 294 -13.79 -5.84 6.13
N ARG A 295 -15.03 -5.92 5.61
CA ARG A 295 -15.50 -7.12 4.92
C ARG A 295 -14.72 -7.41 3.65
N GLU A 296 -14.34 -6.39 2.89
CA GLU A 296 -13.53 -6.60 1.68
C GLU A 296 -12.11 -7.09 2.02
N PHE A 297 -11.50 -6.59 3.10
CA PHE A 297 -10.26 -7.14 3.61
C PHE A 297 -10.44 -8.62 4.03
N ALA A 298 -11.49 -8.93 4.79
CA ALA A 298 -11.75 -10.29 5.25
C ALA A 298 -12.02 -11.28 4.10
N LYS A 299 -12.78 -10.88 3.08
CA LYS A 299 -13.06 -11.71 1.89
C LYS A 299 -11.80 -12.17 1.17
N VAL A 300 -10.72 -11.39 1.19
CA VAL A 300 -9.44 -11.77 0.58
C VAL A 300 -8.42 -12.31 1.59
N GLY A 301 -8.87 -12.59 2.83
CA GLY A 301 -8.11 -13.34 3.84
C GLY A 301 -7.33 -12.50 4.84
N PHE A 302 -7.42 -11.16 4.81
CA PHE A 302 -6.90 -10.35 5.92
C PHE A 302 -7.81 -10.49 7.15
N ARG A 303 -7.21 -10.56 8.34
CA ARG A 303 -7.96 -10.59 9.60
C ARG A 303 -8.50 -9.18 9.89
N PRO A 304 -9.83 -9.01 9.91
CA PRO A 304 -10.44 -7.70 10.17
C PRO A 304 -10.24 -7.28 11.62
N ILE A 305 -10.25 -5.97 11.85
CA ILE A 305 -10.12 -5.37 13.18
C ILE A 305 -11.46 -4.85 13.72
N GLU A 306 -12.45 -4.68 12.86
CA GLU A 306 -13.79 -4.25 13.25
C GLU A 306 -14.51 -5.44 13.93
N PRO A 307 -15.02 -5.30 15.17
CA PRO A 307 -15.51 -6.43 15.98
C PRO A 307 -16.64 -7.24 15.35
N THR A 308 -17.58 -6.60 14.66
CA THR A 308 -18.73 -7.30 14.04
C THR A 308 -18.27 -8.13 12.84
N VAL A 309 -17.35 -7.58 12.03
CA VAL A 309 -16.77 -8.30 10.88
C VAL A 309 -15.83 -9.41 11.37
N THR A 310 -15.09 -9.18 12.45
CA THR A 310 -14.25 -10.21 13.07
C THR A 310 -15.11 -11.42 13.50
N ALA A 311 -16.27 -11.19 14.09
CA ALA A 311 -17.21 -12.25 14.47
C ALA A 311 -17.82 -12.92 13.22
N GLU A 312 -18.16 -12.16 12.18
CA GLU A 312 -18.72 -12.67 10.92
C GLU A 312 -17.78 -13.66 10.22
N PHE A 313 -16.46 -13.40 10.27
CA PHE A 313 -15.44 -14.21 9.59
C PHE A 313 -14.63 -15.12 10.53
N ALA A 314 -15.04 -15.29 11.78
CA ALA A 314 -14.26 -16.04 12.78
C ALA A 314 -13.92 -17.48 12.36
N GLU A 315 -14.82 -18.18 11.66
CA GLU A 315 -14.60 -19.55 11.20
C GLU A 315 -13.58 -19.68 10.07
N GLN A 316 -13.26 -18.56 9.40
CA GLN A 316 -12.28 -18.54 8.29
C GLN A 316 -10.84 -18.72 8.80
N TYR A 317 -10.58 -18.34 10.04
CA TYR A 317 -9.23 -18.24 10.59
C TYR A 317 -8.98 -19.31 11.65
N PRO A 318 -7.91 -20.13 11.52
CA PRO A 318 -7.55 -21.07 12.56
C PRO A 318 -7.14 -20.35 13.85
N PRO A 319 -7.41 -20.95 15.03
CA PRO A 319 -6.97 -20.41 16.31
C PRO A 319 -5.44 -20.44 16.42
N ILE A 320 -4.87 -19.48 17.15
CA ILE A 320 -3.45 -19.39 17.42
C ILE A 320 -3.27 -19.43 18.94
N GLN A 321 -2.42 -20.33 19.45
CA GLN A 321 -2.23 -20.50 20.89
C GLN A 321 -1.42 -19.36 21.51
N THR A 322 -0.35 -18.94 20.83
CA THR A 322 0.52 -17.82 21.26
C THR A 322 0.68 -16.85 20.10
N LEU A 323 -0.07 -15.75 20.15
CA LEU A 323 0.06 -14.65 19.21
C LEU A 323 0.87 -13.53 19.88
N PHE A 324 2.12 -13.36 19.48
CA PHE A 324 2.98 -12.30 19.96
C PHE A 324 3.02 -11.11 18.97
N THR A 325 3.47 -9.98 19.43
CA THR A 325 3.56 -8.73 18.69
C THR A 325 5.03 -8.31 18.51
N VAL A 326 5.26 -7.27 17.73
CA VAL A 326 6.58 -6.65 17.64
C VAL A 326 7.00 -6.03 18.98
N GLN A 327 6.06 -5.63 19.83
CA GLN A 327 6.34 -5.09 21.17
C GLN A 327 6.94 -6.14 22.09
N ASP A 328 6.55 -7.41 21.96
CA ASP A 328 7.14 -8.53 22.70
C ASP A 328 8.61 -8.79 22.29
N LEU A 329 9.05 -8.23 21.15
CA LEU A 329 10.43 -8.25 20.67
C LEU A 329 11.18 -6.92 20.96
N GLY A 330 10.57 -5.99 21.70
CA GLY A 330 11.15 -4.73 22.11
C GLY A 330 10.80 -3.52 21.22
N GLY A 331 9.80 -3.65 20.36
CA GLY A 331 9.32 -2.58 19.45
C GLY A 331 10.17 -2.43 18.18
N TRP A 332 9.67 -1.63 17.23
CA TRP A 332 10.28 -1.49 15.90
C TRP A 332 11.70 -0.96 15.92
N ASP A 333 12.05 -0.01 16.78
CA ASP A 333 13.43 0.51 16.90
C ASP A 333 14.42 -0.60 17.27
N THR A 334 14.09 -1.40 18.28
CA THR A 334 14.91 -2.54 18.71
C THR A 334 15.01 -3.60 17.61
N VAL A 335 13.88 -3.92 16.99
CA VAL A 335 13.80 -4.90 15.90
C VAL A 335 14.62 -4.44 14.69
N GLN A 336 14.52 -3.17 14.29
CA GLN A 336 15.29 -2.61 13.19
C GLN A 336 16.80 -2.67 13.50
N ALA A 337 17.21 -2.21 14.68
CA ALA A 337 18.61 -2.19 15.06
C ALA A 337 19.20 -3.60 15.17
N LYS A 338 18.47 -4.54 15.76
CA LYS A 338 18.93 -5.92 15.98
C LYS A 338 18.96 -6.75 14.71
N PHE A 339 17.94 -6.64 13.85
CA PHE A 339 17.74 -7.60 12.77
C PHE A 339 17.98 -7.04 11.37
N PHE A 340 17.61 -5.78 11.06
CA PHE A 340 17.46 -5.31 9.69
C PHE A 340 18.30 -4.09 9.30
N ALA A 341 18.95 -3.41 10.26
CA ALA A 341 19.92 -2.37 9.97
C ALA A 341 21.09 -2.94 9.14
N ASP A 342 21.84 -2.08 8.49
CA ASP A 342 23.02 -2.51 7.72
C ASP A 342 24.04 -3.16 8.64
N GLY A 343 24.49 -4.37 8.28
CA GLY A 343 25.37 -5.20 9.10
C GLY A 343 24.69 -5.89 10.31
N ALA A 344 23.38 -5.75 10.49
CA ALA A 344 22.63 -6.41 11.55
C ALA A 344 22.47 -7.92 11.30
N LEU A 345 21.75 -8.64 12.18
CA LEU A 345 21.68 -10.10 12.18
C LEU A 345 21.28 -10.71 10.84
N PHE A 346 20.37 -10.10 10.08
CA PHE A 346 20.02 -10.63 8.77
C PHE A 346 21.21 -10.62 7.81
N ASP A 347 21.99 -9.53 7.75
CA ASP A 347 23.19 -9.45 6.92
C ASP A 347 24.26 -10.44 7.37
N GLN A 348 24.43 -10.64 8.67
CA GLN A 348 25.36 -11.63 9.23
C GLN A 348 24.96 -13.06 8.86
N ILE A 349 23.66 -13.37 8.89
CA ILE A 349 23.13 -14.65 8.41
C ILE A 349 23.45 -14.84 6.91
N GLN A 350 23.16 -13.80 6.08
CA GLN A 350 23.45 -13.89 4.64
C GLN A 350 24.96 -14.10 4.37
N ALA A 351 25.82 -13.40 5.07
CA ALA A 351 27.27 -13.58 4.97
C ALA A 351 27.71 -15.00 5.39
N THR A 352 27.14 -15.53 6.50
CA THR A 352 27.43 -16.88 7.00
C THR A 352 27.07 -17.97 5.99
N ILE A 353 25.96 -17.79 5.25
CA ILE A 353 25.53 -18.76 4.24
C ILE A 353 26.10 -18.50 2.83
N GLY A 354 27.07 -17.57 2.71
CA GLY A 354 27.76 -17.27 1.46
C GLY A 354 26.98 -16.43 0.45
N ARG A 355 26.07 -15.57 0.91
CA ARG A 355 25.23 -14.69 0.11
C ARG A 355 25.40 -13.19 0.43
N GLY A 356 26.50 -12.84 1.12
CA GLY A 356 26.83 -11.46 1.48
C GLY A 356 27.48 -10.66 0.36
#